data_934a269be72be62e6c86f5a836a93e67
#
_entry.id   934a269be72be62e6c86f5a836a93e67
#
_cell.length_a   1.000
_cell.length_b   1.000
_cell.length_c   1.000
_cell.angle_alpha   90.00
_cell.angle_beta   90.00
_cell.angle_gamma   90.00
#
_symmetry.space_group_name_H-M   'P 1'
#
loop_
_entity.id
_entity.type
_entity.pdbx_description
1 polymer ?
#
loop_
_entity_poly.entity_id
_entity_poly.type
_entity_poly.pdbx_seq_one_letter_code
_entity_poly.pdbx_strand_id
1 'polypeptide(L)'
;AEYQAAINDEAVNKRVYQCTGPYGNYLRAGDVKFADLDGDGKISEGSGTLADHGDKIIIGNTRPRYNYSFRFGFNWMGLDLSAFFQGVGHRDWYPVAGQSSYDFWGPYAFPPTSFIHTEFYDNVWTETNRNAYFPRARGYNAYANGSLGTTNDRYLQNLAYLRFKNLTVGYTVPKRWTRKAKIEQIRVYFSGENLCYWSPIKKYTKTMDPELAG
;
A
#
# COMPACT_ATOMS: atom_id res chain seq x y z
N ALA A 1 -7.90 -33.83 0.34
CA ALA A 1 -7.15 -34.47 -0.75
C ALA A 1 -6.23 -33.47 -1.44
N GLU A 2 -6.73 -32.30 -1.86
CA GLU A 2 -5.99 -31.23 -2.52
C GLU A 2 -4.84 -30.67 -1.65
N TYR A 3 -5.10 -30.50 -0.37
CA TYR A 3 -4.11 -30.06 0.61
C TYR A 3 -2.95 -31.06 0.75
N GLN A 4 -3.26 -32.36 0.73
CA GLN A 4 -2.23 -33.41 0.85
C GLN A 4 -1.42 -33.55 -0.44
N ALA A 5 -2.03 -33.36 -1.60
CA ALA A 5 -1.33 -33.30 -2.88
C ALA A 5 -0.34 -32.13 -2.94
N ALA A 6 -0.77 -30.95 -2.51
CA ALA A 6 0.08 -29.76 -2.46
C ALA A 6 1.26 -29.90 -1.46
N ILE A 7 1.10 -30.64 -0.35
CA ILE A 7 2.20 -30.96 0.58
C ILE A 7 3.23 -31.86 -0.08
N ASN A 8 2.78 -32.82 -0.89
CA ASN A 8 3.65 -33.80 -1.50
C ASN A 8 4.30 -33.31 -2.81
N ASP A 9 3.85 -32.19 -3.34
CA ASP A 9 4.42 -31.58 -4.53
C ASP A 9 5.69 -30.76 -4.17
N GLU A 10 6.84 -31.27 -4.58
CA GLU A 10 8.14 -30.66 -4.30
C GLU A 10 8.28 -29.27 -4.94
N ALA A 11 7.67 -29.03 -6.09
CA ALA A 11 7.71 -27.75 -6.77
C ALA A 11 6.86 -26.68 -6.04
N VAL A 12 5.66 -27.04 -5.57
CA VAL A 12 4.84 -26.21 -4.72
C VAL A 12 5.51 -25.94 -3.39
N ASN A 13 6.09 -26.96 -2.76
CA ASN A 13 6.84 -26.82 -1.52
C ASN A 13 8.07 -25.90 -1.68
N LYS A 14 8.84 -26.04 -2.74
CA LYS A 14 10.08 -25.30 -2.94
C LYS A 14 9.89 -23.81 -3.15
N ARG A 15 8.77 -23.37 -3.75
CA ARG A 15 8.46 -21.97 -4.00
C ARG A 15 7.64 -21.30 -2.93
N VAL A 16 6.62 -21.99 -2.47
CA VAL A 16 5.68 -21.45 -1.50
C VAL A 16 6.23 -21.54 -0.08
N TYR A 17 7.20 -22.41 0.16
CA TYR A 17 7.59 -22.85 1.51
C TYR A 17 9.07 -22.88 1.80
N GLN A 18 9.90 -22.09 1.17
CA GLN A 18 11.24 -21.82 1.68
C GLN A 18 11.21 -21.06 3.02
N CYS A 19 10.26 -21.37 3.87
CA CYS A 19 10.29 -21.02 5.27
C CYS A 19 11.25 -21.97 5.97
N THR A 20 12.54 -21.69 5.92
CA THR A 20 13.54 -22.33 6.76
C THR A 20 13.34 -21.87 8.20
N GLY A 21 12.51 -22.55 8.95
CA GLY A 21 12.22 -22.21 10.34
C GLY A 21 11.64 -23.42 11.09
N PRO A 22 11.48 -23.34 12.42
CA PRO A 22 11.03 -24.46 13.26
C PRO A 22 9.62 -24.98 12.90
N TYR A 23 8.93 -24.35 11.97
CA TYR A 23 7.58 -24.71 11.56
C TYR A 23 7.49 -25.54 10.28
N GLY A 24 8.63 -25.91 9.68
CA GLY A 24 8.71 -26.78 8.50
C GLY A 24 8.16 -26.16 7.21
N ASN A 25 8.45 -26.83 6.11
CA ASN A 25 8.10 -26.40 4.75
C ASN A 25 6.69 -26.85 4.32
N TYR A 26 5.70 -26.83 5.20
CA TYR A 26 4.38 -27.39 4.90
C TYR A 26 3.32 -26.30 4.76
N LEU A 27 2.48 -26.42 3.70
CA LEU A 27 1.26 -25.68 3.55
C LEU A 27 0.32 -25.90 4.75
N ARG A 28 -0.15 -24.82 5.30
CA ARG A 28 -1.14 -24.84 6.38
C ARG A 28 -2.32 -23.95 6.03
N ALA A 29 -3.43 -24.22 6.66
CA ALA A 29 -4.59 -23.34 6.55
C ALA A 29 -4.19 -21.90 6.89
N GLY A 30 -4.61 -20.95 6.04
CA GLY A 30 -4.27 -19.54 6.16
C GLY A 30 -3.00 -19.10 5.42
N ASP A 31 -2.28 -20.00 4.77
CA ASP A 31 -1.18 -19.63 3.87
C ASP A 31 -1.69 -19.22 2.48
N VAL A 32 -0.83 -18.54 1.71
CA VAL A 32 -1.11 -18.20 0.32
C VAL A 32 -0.99 -19.48 -0.54
N LYS A 33 -2.00 -19.75 -1.34
CA LYS A 33 -2.01 -20.81 -2.34
C LYS A 33 -1.96 -20.17 -3.73
N PHE A 34 -0.94 -20.49 -4.52
CA PHE A 34 -0.87 -20.10 -5.92
C PHE A 34 -1.75 -21.03 -6.78
N ALA A 35 -2.31 -20.48 -7.85
CA ALA A 35 -3.07 -21.22 -8.81
C ALA A 35 -2.17 -21.79 -9.90
N ASP A 36 -2.41 -23.02 -10.30
CA ASP A 36 -1.90 -23.62 -11.51
C ASP A 36 -2.71 -23.02 -12.68
N LEU A 37 -2.09 -22.17 -13.47
CA LEU A 37 -2.75 -21.42 -14.53
C LEU A 37 -2.65 -22.11 -15.90
N ASP A 38 -1.60 -22.89 -16.13
CA ASP A 38 -1.41 -23.64 -17.37
C ASP A 38 -1.97 -25.08 -17.32
N GLY A 39 -2.31 -25.56 -16.12
CA GLY A 39 -2.95 -26.85 -15.88
C GLY A 39 -2.01 -28.05 -15.95
N ASP A 40 -0.71 -27.83 -15.81
CA ASP A 40 0.29 -28.89 -15.86
C ASP A 40 0.45 -29.66 -14.53
N GLY A 41 -0.26 -29.25 -13.47
CA GLY A 41 -0.22 -29.82 -12.13
C GLY A 41 0.95 -29.35 -11.27
N LYS A 42 1.71 -28.33 -11.71
CA LYS A 42 2.87 -27.79 -10.99
C LYS A 42 2.82 -26.27 -10.99
N ILE A 43 3.31 -25.64 -9.93
CA ILE A 43 3.47 -24.18 -9.93
C ILE A 43 4.86 -23.84 -10.45
N SER A 44 4.90 -23.23 -11.64
CA SER A 44 6.16 -22.96 -12.34
C SER A 44 6.26 -21.52 -12.89
N GLU A 45 7.48 -21.02 -13.13
CA GLU A 45 7.71 -19.73 -13.78
C GLU A 45 7.83 -19.87 -15.30
N GLY A 46 7.79 -21.10 -15.78
CA GLY A 46 8.08 -21.39 -17.15
C GLY A 46 9.52 -20.96 -17.55
N SER A 47 9.75 -20.81 -18.83
CA SER A 47 11.00 -20.28 -19.36
C SER A 47 11.09 -18.75 -19.35
N GLY A 48 10.04 -18.05 -18.90
CA GLY A 48 9.96 -16.60 -18.87
C GLY A 48 9.72 -15.96 -20.24
N THR A 49 9.28 -16.74 -21.22
CA THR A 49 8.90 -16.27 -22.55
C THR A 49 7.39 -16.08 -22.67
N LEU A 50 6.94 -15.36 -23.70
CA LEU A 50 5.51 -15.19 -23.94
C LEU A 50 4.81 -16.52 -24.28
N ALA A 51 5.54 -17.45 -24.90
CA ALA A 51 5.01 -18.79 -25.26
C ALA A 51 5.01 -19.77 -24.07
N ASP A 52 5.88 -19.56 -23.10
CA ASP A 52 5.98 -20.37 -21.90
C ASP A 52 6.23 -19.45 -20.70
N HIS A 53 5.15 -18.93 -20.19
CA HIS A 53 5.13 -18.02 -19.02
C HIS A 53 4.86 -18.77 -17.70
N GLY A 54 4.62 -20.10 -17.75
CA GLY A 54 4.21 -20.90 -16.59
C GLY A 54 2.96 -20.30 -15.95
N ASP A 55 2.94 -20.25 -14.61
CA ASP A 55 1.81 -19.73 -13.83
C ASP A 55 1.86 -18.21 -13.61
N LYS A 56 2.46 -17.47 -14.56
CA LYS A 56 2.54 -16.01 -14.46
C LYS A 56 1.61 -15.31 -15.43
N ILE A 57 0.88 -14.33 -14.92
CA ILE A 57 0.06 -13.40 -15.71
C ILE A 57 0.36 -11.96 -15.34
N ILE A 58 0.03 -11.04 -16.22
CA ILE A 58 0.11 -9.61 -15.93
C ILE A 58 -1.05 -9.23 -15.02
N ILE A 59 -0.77 -8.85 -13.79
CA ILE A 59 -1.78 -8.50 -12.77
C ILE A 59 -1.92 -6.99 -12.55
N GLY A 60 -1.00 -6.16 -13.02
CA GLY A 60 -1.06 -4.72 -12.82
C GLY A 60 0.03 -3.93 -13.51
N ASN A 61 0.03 -2.63 -13.27
CA ASN A 61 1.01 -1.69 -13.81
C ASN A 61 1.46 -0.71 -12.72
N THR A 62 2.76 -0.68 -12.44
CA THR A 62 3.36 0.17 -11.41
C THR A 62 3.47 1.64 -11.81
N ARG A 63 3.24 1.97 -13.08
CA ARG A 63 3.26 3.37 -13.55
C ARG A 63 1.96 4.09 -13.19
N PRO A 64 2.01 5.32 -12.68
CA PRO A 64 0.81 6.13 -12.45
C PRO A 64 0.04 6.33 -13.77
N ARG A 65 -1.24 5.99 -13.77
CA ARG A 65 -2.08 6.12 -14.97
C ARG A 65 -2.62 7.52 -15.17
N TYR A 66 -3.07 8.15 -14.07
CA TYR A 66 -3.73 9.44 -14.13
C TYR A 66 -3.12 10.33 -13.05
N ASN A 67 -2.30 11.29 -13.46
CA ASN A 67 -1.83 12.35 -12.59
C ASN A 67 -2.77 13.55 -12.75
N TYR A 68 -3.28 14.08 -11.66
CA TYR A 68 -4.20 15.21 -11.68
C TYR A 68 -3.88 16.18 -10.56
N SER A 69 -4.18 17.45 -10.83
CA SER A 69 -4.14 18.49 -9.81
C SER A 69 -5.21 19.54 -10.09
N PHE A 70 -5.69 20.19 -9.05
CA PHE A 70 -6.60 21.30 -9.19
C PHE A 70 -6.36 22.32 -8.08
N ARG A 71 -6.59 23.59 -8.44
CA ARG A 71 -6.50 24.70 -7.52
C ARG A 71 -7.85 25.40 -7.45
N PHE A 72 -8.28 25.67 -6.24
CA PHE A 72 -9.43 26.52 -5.95
C PHE A 72 -8.92 27.84 -5.36
N GLY A 73 -9.44 28.97 -5.87
CA GLY A 73 -9.13 30.30 -5.37
C GLY A 73 -10.40 31.12 -5.22
N PHE A 74 -10.49 31.88 -4.14
CA PHE A 74 -11.61 32.72 -3.84
C PHE A 74 -11.15 34.04 -3.20
N ASN A 75 -11.67 35.16 -3.67
CA ASN A 75 -11.39 36.48 -3.11
C ASN A 75 -12.73 37.25 -2.90
N TRP A 76 -12.94 37.74 -1.67
CA TRP A 76 -14.13 38.49 -1.36
C TRP A 76 -13.91 39.43 -0.18
N MET A 77 -14.19 40.72 -0.37
CA MET A 77 -14.11 41.75 0.68
C MET A 77 -12.85 41.75 1.55
N GLY A 78 -11.70 41.46 0.95
CA GLY A 78 -10.42 41.38 1.65
C GLY A 78 -10.05 39.98 2.18
N LEU A 79 -10.99 39.04 2.17
CA LEU A 79 -10.71 37.62 2.41
C LEU A 79 -10.16 37.00 1.11
N ASP A 80 -9.04 36.32 1.20
CA ASP A 80 -8.49 35.49 0.13
C ASP A 80 -8.30 34.05 0.62
N LEU A 81 -8.69 33.09 -0.23
CA LEU A 81 -8.52 31.67 0.01
C LEU A 81 -7.90 31.03 -1.22
N SER A 82 -6.91 30.21 -1.01
CA SER A 82 -6.31 29.36 -2.04
C SER A 82 -6.14 27.94 -1.49
N ALA A 83 -6.67 26.96 -2.22
CA ALA A 83 -6.53 25.54 -1.89
C ALA A 83 -5.97 24.79 -3.11
N PHE A 84 -4.96 23.96 -2.90
CA PHE A 84 -4.33 23.15 -3.94
C PHE A 84 -4.38 21.67 -3.60
N PHE A 85 -4.84 20.88 -4.55
CA PHE A 85 -4.96 19.45 -4.46
C PHE A 85 -4.16 18.78 -5.58
N GLN A 86 -3.55 17.64 -5.26
CA GLN A 86 -2.80 16.81 -6.19
C GLN A 86 -3.08 15.34 -5.92
N GLY A 87 -3.07 14.52 -6.96
CA GLY A 87 -3.29 13.10 -6.78
C GLY A 87 -2.91 12.24 -7.98
N VAL A 88 -2.97 10.95 -7.74
CA VAL A 88 -2.81 9.87 -8.72
C VAL A 88 -4.08 9.03 -8.73
N GLY A 89 -4.66 8.82 -9.90
CA GLY A 89 -5.94 8.10 -10.01
C GLY A 89 -5.79 6.58 -9.92
N HIS A 90 -4.70 6.03 -10.39
CA HIS A 90 -4.41 4.61 -10.29
C HIS A 90 -2.92 4.33 -10.41
N ARG A 91 -2.41 3.47 -9.53
CA ARG A 91 -1.05 2.94 -9.56
C ARG A 91 -1.04 1.62 -8.80
N ASP A 92 -0.71 0.53 -9.48
CA ASP A 92 -0.54 -0.75 -8.82
C ASP A 92 0.84 -0.84 -8.15
N TRP A 93 0.86 -1.43 -6.99
CA TRP A 93 2.07 -1.63 -6.21
C TRP A 93 2.00 -2.94 -5.44
N TYR A 94 3.09 -3.69 -5.46
CA TYR A 94 3.24 -4.87 -4.64
C TYR A 94 4.38 -4.66 -3.63
N PRO A 95 4.19 -4.96 -2.35
CA PRO A 95 5.18 -4.68 -1.30
C PRO A 95 6.29 -5.74 -1.26
N VAL A 96 7.23 -5.69 -2.22
CA VAL A 96 8.33 -6.68 -2.36
C VAL A 96 9.59 -6.29 -1.61
N ALA A 97 9.92 -5.00 -1.60
CA ALA A 97 11.17 -4.49 -1.03
C ALA A 97 11.04 -3.02 -0.58
N GLY A 98 11.97 -2.58 0.27
CA GLY A 98 12.04 -1.21 0.76
C GLY A 98 11.19 -0.95 2.02
N GLN A 99 11.33 0.26 2.58
CA GLN A 99 10.69 0.65 3.85
C GLN A 99 9.16 0.52 3.80
N SER A 100 8.55 0.94 2.70
CA SER A 100 7.10 0.87 2.54
C SER A 100 6.55 -0.55 2.58
N SER A 101 7.33 -1.55 2.12
CA SER A 101 6.95 -2.95 2.23
C SER A 101 6.98 -3.46 3.67
N TYR A 102 7.91 -2.96 4.48
CA TYR A 102 7.95 -3.25 5.91
C TYR A 102 6.75 -2.68 6.65
N ASP A 103 6.35 -1.46 6.31
CA ASP A 103 5.15 -0.83 6.86
C ASP A 103 3.86 -1.59 6.50
N PHE A 104 3.82 -2.17 5.30
CA PHE A 104 2.68 -2.98 4.86
C PHE A 104 2.66 -4.36 5.52
N TRP A 105 3.79 -5.08 5.51
CA TRP A 105 3.86 -6.45 5.99
C TRP A 105 4.00 -6.56 7.52
N GLY A 106 4.42 -5.49 8.19
CA GLY A 106 4.57 -5.49 9.65
C GLY A 106 5.36 -6.68 10.18
N PRO A 107 4.73 -7.55 11.02
CA PRO A 107 5.44 -8.65 11.69
C PRO A 107 5.99 -9.73 10.76
N TYR A 108 5.56 -9.80 9.48
CA TYR A 108 6.20 -10.72 8.52
C TYR A 108 7.54 -10.20 8.02
N ALA A 109 7.73 -8.88 8.00
CA ALA A 109 8.92 -8.25 7.46
C ALA A 109 10.03 -8.08 8.48
N PHE A 110 9.69 -7.99 9.76
CA PHE A 110 10.65 -7.80 10.85
C PHE A 110 10.61 -8.94 11.87
N PRO A 111 11.78 -9.29 12.48
CA PRO A 111 11.80 -10.13 13.67
C PRO A 111 11.06 -9.46 14.86
N PRO A 112 10.86 -10.18 15.97
CA PRO A 112 9.88 -9.90 17.03
C PRO A 112 10.00 -8.58 17.79
N THR A 113 10.79 -7.64 17.30
CA THR A 113 10.97 -6.30 17.87
C THR A 113 10.04 -5.23 17.28
N SER A 114 9.23 -5.59 16.26
CA SER A 114 8.35 -4.63 15.59
C SER A 114 7.02 -4.49 16.34
N PHE A 115 6.57 -3.24 16.48
CA PHE A 115 5.21 -2.97 16.92
C PHE A 115 4.22 -3.42 15.86
N ILE A 116 3.14 -4.07 16.29
CA ILE A 116 2.05 -4.50 15.43
C ILE A 116 0.94 -3.47 15.55
N HIS A 117 0.48 -2.94 14.41
CA HIS A 117 -0.71 -2.11 14.38
C HIS A 117 -1.96 -2.94 14.71
N THR A 118 -2.90 -2.34 15.44
CA THR A 118 -4.16 -2.99 15.80
C THR A 118 -4.91 -3.48 14.58
N GLU A 119 -4.95 -2.69 13.51
CA GLU A 119 -5.60 -3.07 12.26
C GLU A 119 -4.98 -4.30 11.60
N PHE A 120 -3.66 -4.46 11.73
CA PHE A 120 -2.99 -5.66 11.25
C PHE A 120 -3.39 -6.88 12.08
N TYR A 121 -3.36 -6.77 13.41
CA TYR A 121 -3.72 -7.85 14.32
C TYR A 121 -5.15 -8.36 14.07
N ASP A 122 -6.09 -7.47 13.88
CA ASP A 122 -7.49 -7.81 13.61
C ASP A 122 -7.71 -8.43 12.23
N ASN A 123 -6.78 -8.28 11.30
CA ASN A 123 -6.87 -8.76 9.92
C ASN A 123 -5.91 -9.91 9.59
N VAL A 124 -5.25 -10.50 10.57
CA VAL A 124 -4.40 -11.70 10.39
C VAL A 124 -5.25 -12.95 10.50
N TRP A 125 -4.99 -13.91 9.62
CA TRP A 125 -5.65 -15.20 9.63
C TRP A 125 -5.37 -15.97 10.94
N THR A 126 -6.43 -16.42 11.57
CA THR A 126 -6.43 -17.35 12.71
C THR A 126 -7.50 -18.40 12.53
N GLU A 127 -7.52 -19.44 13.34
CA GLU A 127 -8.57 -20.46 13.28
C GLU A 127 -9.97 -19.91 13.59
N THR A 128 -10.02 -18.81 14.33
CA THR A 128 -11.25 -18.07 14.67
C THR A 128 -11.57 -16.94 13.70
N ASN A 129 -10.58 -16.46 12.92
CA ASN A 129 -10.74 -15.40 11.91
C ASN A 129 -10.23 -15.89 10.54
N ARG A 130 -10.98 -16.79 9.92
CA ARG A 130 -10.60 -17.47 8.66
C ARG A 130 -10.74 -16.58 7.42
N ASN A 131 -11.50 -15.50 7.50
CA ASN A 131 -11.72 -14.56 6.38
C ASN A 131 -10.80 -13.34 6.44
N ALA A 132 -9.75 -13.40 7.28
CA ALA A 132 -8.78 -12.32 7.40
C ALA A 132 -8.09 -12.00 6.07
N TYR A 133 -7.71 -10.74 5.90
CA TYR A 133 -7.01 -10.29 4.70
C TYR A 133 -5.56 -10.80 4.64
N PHE A 134 -4.81 -10.63 5.75
CA PHE A 134 -3.44 -11.10 5.85
C PHE A 134 -3.39 -12.62 6.11
N PRO A 135 -2.37 -13.32 5.60
CA PRO A 135 -2.24 -14.75 5.78
C PRO A 135 -1.92 -15.11 7.23
N ARG A 136 -1.76 -16.40 7.51
CA ARG A 136 -1.25 -16.89 8.79
C ARG A 136 0.14 -16.29 9.09
N ALA A 137 0.35 -15.85 10.30
CA ALA A 137 1.65 -15.34 10.74
C ALA A 137 2.72 -16.45 10.69
N ARG A 138 3.79 -16.21 9.91
CA ARG A 138 4.91 -17.15 9.72
C ARG A 138 6.29 -16.54 9.97
N GLY A 139 6.36 -15.26 10.26
CA GLY A 139 7.59 -14.52 10.46
C GLY A 139 8.35 -14.17 9.18
N TYR A 140 9.54 -13.65 9.35
CA TYR A 140 10.35 -12.99 8.31
C TYR A 140 10.61 -13.86 7.06
N ASN A 141 10.83 -15.14 7.21
CA ASN A 141 11.12 -16.00 6.07
C ASN A 141 9.98 -16.10 5.05
N ALA A 142 8.73 -15.96 5.50
CA ALA A 142 7.58 -15.93 4.59
C ALA A 142 7.61 -14.70 3.67
N TYR A 143 8.09 -13.56 4.17
CA TYR A 143 8.25 -12.34 3.42
C TYR A 143 9.50 -12.37 2.52
N ALA A 144 10.68 -12.65 3.08
CA ALA A 144 11.95 -12.49 2.38
C ALA A 144 12.18 -13.51 1.25
N ASN A 145 11.79 -14.77 1.47
CA ASN A 145 12.09 -15.87 0.55
C ASN A 145 10.90 -16.78 0.26
N GLY A 146 9.73 -16.43 0.79
CA GLY A 146 8.54 -17.27 0.72
C GLY A 146 7.42 -16.68 -0.12
N SER A 147 6.22 -17.17 0.16
CA SER A 147 5.00 -16.84 -0.58
C SER A 147 4.63 -15.34 -0.59
N LEU A 148 5.01 -14.57 0.42
CA LEU A 148 4.71 -13.15 0.50
C LEU A 148 5.70 -12.30 -0.32
N GLY A 149 6.90 -12.78 -0.58
CA GLY A 149 7.87 -12.16 -1.47
C GLY A 149 7.55 -12.36 -2.95
N THR A 150 6.69 -13.32 -3.28
CA THR A 150 6.25 -13.57 -4.65
C THR A 150 5.03 -12.71 -4.97
N THR A 151 5.14 -11.89 -6.01
CA THR A 151 4.06 -11.01 -6.47
C THR A 151 2.81 -11.82 -6.82
N ASN A 152 1.67 -11.40 -6.27
CA ASN A 152 0.38 -12.04 -6.49
C ASN A 152 -0.75 -10.98 -6.48
N ASP A 153 -1.90 -11.35 -7.02
CA ASP A 153 -3.06 -10.47 -7.15
C ASP A 153 -3.72 -10.15 -5.80
N ARG A 154 -3.68 -11.08 -4.85
CA ARG A 154 -4.32 -10.91 -3.53
C ARG A 154 -3.79 -9.71 -2.75
N TYR A 155 -2.48 -9.47 -2.81
CA TYR A 155 -1.81 -8.39 -2.07
C TYR A 155 -1.34 -7.24 -2.95
N LEU A 156 -1.73 -7.25 -4.22
CA LEU A 156 -1.53 -6.10 -5.09
C LEU A 156 -2.35 -4.91 -4.58
N GLN A 157 -1.70 -3.79 -4.35
CA GLN A 157 -2.30 -2.59 -3.78
C GLN A 157 -2.50 -1.53 -4.85
N ASN A 158 -3.57 -0.74 -4.68
CA ASN A 158 -3.75 0.49 -5.46
C ASN A 158 -3.27 1.69 -4.63
N LEU A 159 -2.19 2.32 -5.08
CA LEU A 159 -1.62 3.53 -4.48
C LEU A 159 -2.25 4.81 -5.06
N ALA A 160 -3.49 4.78 -5.53
CA ALA A 160 -4.24 5.99 -5.82
C ALA A 160 -4.33 6.87 -4.59
N TYR A 161 -4.22 8.18 -4.79
CA TYR A 161 -4.43 9.13 -3.69
C TYR A 161 -4.92 10.48 -4.19
N LEU A 162 -5.57 11.20 -3.30
CA LEU A 162 -5.83 12.62 -3.39
C LEU A 162 -5.25 13.29 -2.16
N ARG A 163 -4.34 14.25 -2.34
CA ARG A 163 -3.69 15.00 -1.26
C ARG A 163 -4.09 16.46 -1.29
N PHE A 164 -4.46 16.98 -0.14
CA PHE A 164 -4.62 18.40 0.09
C PHE A 164 -3.26 19.02 0.40
N LYS A 165 -2.59 19.51 -0.64
CA LYS A 165 -1.21 19.96 -0.60
C LYS A 165 -1.03 21.30 0.10
N ASN A 166 -1.86 22.29 -0.26
CA ASN A 166 -1.70 23.64 0.27
C ASN A 166 -3.05 24.28 0.55
N LEU A 167 -3.14 24.96 1.67
CA LEU A 167 -4.21 25.86 2.01
C LEU A 167 -3.59 27.20 2.44
N THR A 168 -4.09 28.28 1.87
CA THR A 168 -3.82 29.64 2.37
C THR A 168 -5.13 30.36 2.55
N VAL A 169 -5.33 30.92 3.73
CA VAL A 169 -6.45 31.78 4.05
C VAL A 169 -5.88 33.10 4.54
N GLY A 170 -6.15 34.19 3.82
CA GLY A 170 -5.66 35.50 4.13
C GLY A 170 -6.79 36.52 4.33
N TYR A 171 -6.53 37.53 5.11
CA TYR A 171 -7.41 38.66 5.26
C TYR A 171 -6.64 39.98 5.17
N THR A 172 -7.03 40.82 4.22
CA THR A 172 -6.47 42.15 4.05
C THR A 172 -7.39 43.17 4.74
N VAL A 173 -6.85 43.83 5.75
CA VAL A 173 -7.58 44.81 6.56
C VAL A 173 -7.95 46.00 5.69
N PRO A 174 -9.22 46.46 5.74
CA PRO A 174 -9.67 47.61 4.96
C PRO A 174 -8.84 48.86 5.23
N LYS A 175 -8.46 49.59 4.17
CA LYS A 175 -7.63 50.79 4.26
C LYS A 175 -8.19 51.89 5.19
N ARG A 176 -9.49 51.93 5.39
CA ARG A 176 -10.15 52.88 6.32
C ARG A 176 -9.67 52.71 7.78
N TRP A 177 -9.23 51.52 8.17
CA TRP A 177 -8.74 51.25 9.52
C TRP A 177 -7.23 51.44 9.62
N THR A 178 -6.47 51.01 8.60
CA THR A 178 -5.00 51.10 8.59
C THR A 178 -4.51 52.54 8.44
N ARG A 179 -5.22 53.42 7.72
CA ARG A 179 -4.88 54.84 7.56
C ARG A 179 -4.78 55.57 8.89
N LYS A 180 -5.60 55.26 9.89
CA LYS A 180 -5.52 55.86 11.22
C LYS A 180 -4.19 55.61 11.91
N ALA A 181 -3.55 54.45 11.62
CA ALA A 181 -2.23 54.09 12.13
C ALA A 181 -1.07 54.46 11.18
N LYS A 182 -1.38 55.20 10.05
CA LYS A 182 -0.40 55.54 9.01
C LYS A 182 0.25 54.26 8.37
N ILE A 183 -0.48 53.15 8.34
CA ILE A 183 -0.05 51.89 7.75
C ILE A 183 -0.75 51.74 6.40
N GLU A 184 0.02 51.46 5.35
CA GLU A 184 -0.51 51.38 3.98
C GLU A 184 -1.38 50.16 3.78
N GLN A 185 -0.95 48.99 4.27
CA GLN A 185 -1.65 47.73 4.18
C GLN A 185 -1.27 46.80 5.31
N ILE A 186 -2.25 46.10 5.86
CA ILE A 186 -2.06 44.95 6.77
C ILE A 186 -2.77 43.76 6.15
N ARG A 187 -2.04 42.66 5.97
CA ARG A 187 -2.61 41.35 5.60
C ARG A 187 -2.17 40.33 6.61
N VAL A 188 -3.12 39.61 7.19
CA VAL A 188 -2.90 38.49 8.07
C VAL A 188 -3.28 37.22 7.31
N TYR A 189 -2.46 36.19 7.37
CA TYR A 189 -2.78 34.94 6.69
C TYR A 189 -2.34 33.72 7.50
N PHE A 190 -3.05 32.63 7.27
CA PHE A 190 -2.68 31.28 7.70
C PHE A 190 -2.32 30.46 6.46
N SER A 191 -1.24 29.69 6.54
CA SER A 191 -0.86 28.76 5.48
C SER A 191 -0.53 27.42 6.08
N GLY A 192 -1.04 26.36 5.43
CA GLY A 192 -0.78 24.97 5.81
C GLY A 192 -0.40 24.16 4.58
N GLU A 193 0.52 23.21 4.77
CA GLU A 193 1.00 22.31 3.72
C GLU A 193 0.77 20.85 4.11
N ASN A 194 0.53 19.99 3.10
CA ASN A 194 0.32 18.55 3.26
C ASN A 194 -0.70 18.19 4.36
N LEU A 195 -1.82 18.88 4.38
CA LEU A 195 -2.79 18.83 5.49
C LEU A 195 -3.41 17.45 5.69
N CYS A 196 -3.79 16.80 4.60
CA CYS A 196 -4.34 15.44 4.66
C CYS A 196 -4.28 14.77 3.29
N TYR A 197 -4.48 13.46 3.28
CA TYR A 197 -4.66 12.69 2.05
C TYR A 197 -5.66 11.55 2.23
N TRP A 198 -6.27 11.16 1.13
CA TRP A 198 -7.16 10.01 1.00
C TRP A 198 -6.54 9.01 0.05
N SER A 199 -6.55 7.73 0.40
CA SER A 199 -6.02 6.65 -0.42
C SER A 199 -6.65 5.31 -0.02
N PRO A 200 -6.90 4.40 -0.98
CA PRO A 200 -7.38 3.04 -0.70
C PRO A 200 -6.47 2.23 0.21
N ILE A 201 -5.17 2.47 0.15
CA ILE A 201 -4.18 1.75 0.96
C ILE A 201 -4.41 1.91 2.47
N LYS A 202 -5.03 3.01 2.91
CA LYS A 202 -5.37 3.26 4.32
C LYS A 202 -6.27 2.21 4.95
N LYS A 203 -6.90 1.38 4.13
CA LYS A 203 -7.68 0.23 4.62
C LYS A 203 -6.79 -0.82 5.30
N TYR A 204 -5.54 -0.93 4.88
CA TYR A 204 -4.62 -1.98 5.33
C TYR A 204 -3.44 -1.43 6.12
N THR A 205 -3.04 -0.20 5.86
CA THR A 205 -1.99 0.49 6.62
C THR A 205 -2.26 1.99 6.66
N LYS A 206 -2.15 2.60 7.85
CA LYS A 206 -2.34 4.05 8.06
C LYS A 206 -1.03 4.82 8.08
N THR A 207 0.08 4.13 8.23
CA THR A 207 1.42 4.72 8.37
C THR A 207 2.12 4.96 7.05
N MET A 208 1.75 4.20 6.02
CA MET A 208 2.36 4.30 4.70
C MET A 208 1.83 5.50 3.91
N ASP A 209 2.72 6.34 3.41
CA ASP A 209 2.38 7.42 2.48
C ASP A 209 2.43 6.91 1.03
N PRO A 210 1.29 6.92 0.30
CA PRO A 210 1.23 6.40 -1.07
C PRO A 210 2.04 7.23 -2.08
N GLU A 211 2.40 8.48 -1.76
CA GLU A 211 3.26 9.31 -2.61
C GLU A 211 4.72 8.89 -2.51
N LEU A 212 5.15 8.40 -1.34
CA LEU A 212 6.53 7.98 -1.07
C LEU A 212 6.75 6.48 -1.30
N ALA A 213 5.70 5.71 -1.45
CA ALA A 213 5.77 4.28 -1.69
C ALA A 213 6.14 3.97 -3.16
N GLY A 214 7.29 3.30 -3.36
CA GLY A 214 7.74 2.80 -4.66
C GLY A 214 9.05 3.33 -5.11
#